data_6338c1ba1faed11e4c8a23327a0031c6
#
_entry.id   6338c1ba1faed11e4c8a23327a0031c6
#
_cell.length_a   1.000
_cell.length_b   1.000
_cell.length_c   1.000
_cell.angle_alpha   90.00
_cell.angle_beta   90.00
_cell.angle_gamma   90.00
#
_symmetry.space_group_name_H-M   'P 1'
#
loop_
_entity.id
_entity.type
_entity.pdbx_description
1 polymer ?
#
loop_
_entity_poly.entity_id
_entity_poly.type
_entity_poly.pdbx_seq_one_letter_code
_entity_poly.pdbx_strand_id
1 'polypeptide(L)'
;MVVAPQQADCVSVVPQRCLLVKRPAETVWSLFYGAIEGFTYQSGSTSLLRVRLVRLPRPASDGSTLSYRLVRVLGTQMVKAATANQ
;
A
#
# COMPACT_ATOMS: atom_id res chain seq x y z
N MET A 1 4.53 6.71 -4.50
CA MET A 1 3.34 5.88 -4.19
C MET A 1 2.63 6.46 -2.99
N VAL A 2 1.34 6.62 -3.09
CA VAL A 2 0.51 7.11 -1.99
C VAL A 2 -0.26 5.92 -1.43
N VAL A 3 -0.27 5.76 -0.11
CA VAL A 3 -1.02 4.72 0.57
C VAL A 3 -2.18 5.37 1.30
N ALA A 4 -3.38 4.86 1.07
CA ALA A 4 -4.59 5.41 1.66
C ALA A 4 -4.64 5.21 3.18
N PRO A 5 -5.44 6.03 3.89
CA PRO A 5 -5.56 5.90 5.33
C PRO A 5 -6.38 4.69 5.77
N GLN A 6 -6.91 3.94 4.83
CA GLN A 6 -7.72 2.76 5.13
C GLN A 6 -7.36 1.63 4.18
N GLN A 7 -7.57 0.42 4.63
CA GLN A 7 -7.42 -0.77 3.81
C GLN A 7 -8.77 -1.19 3.27
N ALA A 8 -8.76 -2.07 2.27
CA ALA A 8 -9.97 -2.61 1.70
C ALA A 8 -9.95 -4.14 1.81
N ASP A 9 -11.14 -4.72 1.86
CA ASP A 9 -11.26 -6.16 1.80
C ASP A 9 -10.89 -6.64 0.40
N CYS A 10 -10.13 -7.72 0.33
CA CYS A 10 -9.74 -8.30 -0.93
C CYS A 10 -9.63 -9.83 -0.76
N VAL A 11 -9.57 -10.52 -1.89
CA VAL A 11 -9.46 -11.98 -1.89
C VAL A 11 -8.29 -12.35 -2.77
N SER A 12 -7.39 -13.15 -2.22
CA SER A 12 -6.34 -13.80 -2.98
C SER A 12 -6.60 -15.31 -2.88
N VAL A 13 -5.76 -16.05 -2.18
CA VAL A 13 -6.07 -17.43 -1.87
C VAL A 13 -7.14 -17.49 -0.78
N VAL A 14 -7.08 -16.55 0.14
CA VAL A 14 -8.04 -16.41 1.24
C VAL A 14 -8.48 -14.95 1.34
N PRO A 15 -9.62 -14.67 1.97
CA PRO A 15 -10.00 -13.28 2.25
C PRO A 15 -8.95 -12.61 3.11
N GLN A 16 -8.65 -11.35 2.80
CA GLN A 16 -7.64 -10.60 3.53
C GLN A 16 -7.90 -9.11 3.38
N ARG A 17 -7.05 -8.30 4.01
CA ARG A 17 -7.09 -6.85 3.88
C ARG A 17 -5.93 -6.41 2.98
N CYS A 18 -6.23 -5.56 2.02
CA CYS A 18 -5.24 -5.03 1.09
C CYS A 18 -5.05 -3.54 1.30
N LEU A 19 -3.86 -3.07 1.02
CA LEU A 19 -3.61 -1.63 0.95
C LEU A 19 -4.33 -1.05 -0.26
N LEU A 20 -4.70 0.21 -0.17
CA LEU A 20 -5.16 1.00 -1.30
C LEU A 20 -4.04 1.97 -1.64
N VAL A 21 -3.61 1.95 -2.88
CA VAL A 21 -2.46 2.76 -3.30
C VAL A 21 -2.76 3.53 -4.57
N LYS A 22 -2.03 4.63 -4.77
CA LYS A 22 -1.95 5.34 -6.05
C LYS A 22 -0.49 5.45 -6.43
N ARG A 23 -0.18 5.03 -7.64
CA ARG A 23 1.15 5.22 -8.22
C ARG A 23 1.21 6.58 -8.89
N PRO A 24 2.41 7.06 -9.29
CA PRO A 24 2.50 8.34 -10.00
C PRO A 24 1.55 8.35 -11.20
N ALA A 25 0.87 9.47 -11.41
CA ALA A 25 -0.10 9.70 -12.48
C ALA A 25 -1.42 8.95 -12.34
N GLU A 26 -1.59 8.12 -11.33
CA GLU A 26 -2.88 7.48 -11.08
C GLU A 26 -3.82 8.42 -10.35
N THR A 27 -5.09 8.38 -10.70
CA THR A 27 -6.10 9.23 -10.09
C THR A 27 -7.11 8.45 -9.25
N VAL A 28 -7.05 7.12 -9.29
CA VAL A 28 -7.94 6.26 -8.52
C VAL A 28 -7.13 5.31 -7.67
N TRP A 29 -7.72 4.89 -6.55
CA TRP A 29 -7.08 3.92 -5.67
C TRP A 29 -7.13 2.53 -6.29
N SER A 30 -6.04 1.80 -6.13
CA SER A 30 -5.94 0.43 -6.61
C SER A 30 -5.62 -0.48 -5.44
N LEU A 31 -6.14 -1.70 -5.50
CA LEU A 31 -5.79 -2.71 -4.50
C LEU A 31 -4.34 -3.13 -4.65
N PHE A 32 -3.67 -3.25 -3.52
CA PHE A 32 -2.27 -3.70 -3.47
C PHE A 32 -2.25 -4.96 -2.60
N TYR A 33 -2.05 -6.10 -3.24
CA TYR A 33 -2.21 -7.39 -2.59
C TYR A 33 -1.02 -7.80 -1.74
N GLY A 34 0.14 -7.28 -2.01
CA GLY A 34 1.32 -7.64 -1.26
C GLY A 34 1.57 -6.70 -0.10
N ALA A 35 2.82 -6.67 0.32
CA ALA A 35 3.28 -5.75 1.34
C ALA A 35 4.43 -4.93 0.77
N ILE A 36 4.61 -3.74 1.32
CA ILE A 36 5.77 -2.90 1.01
C ILE A 36 6.77 -3.17 2.11
N GLU A 37 7.88 -3.80 1.75
CA GLU A 37 8.90 -4.18 2.72
C GLU A 37 9.45 -2.93 3.41
N GLY A 38 9.49 -2.96 4.72
CA GLY A 38 9.97 -1.82 5.52
C GLY A 38 8.90 -0.79 5.86
N PHE A 39 7.70 -0.91 5.31
CA PHE A 39 6.62 0.01 5.59
C PHE A 39 5.61 -0.65 6.55
N THR A 40 5.22 0.10 7.56
CA THR A 40 4.16 -0.32 8.48
C THR A 40 2.93 0.52 8.23
N TYR A 41 1.85 -0.13 7.83
CA TYR A 41 0.58 0.55 7.60
C TYR A 41 0.05 1.15 8.91
N GLN A 42 -0.47 2.36 8.82
CA GLN A 42 -1.12 3.02 9.95
C GLN A 42 -2.50 3.50 9.53
N SER A 43 -3.52 2.99 10.19
CA SER A 43 -4.89 3.40 9.95
C SER A 43 -5.05 4.88 10.28
N GLY A 44 -5.77 5.59 9.44
CA GLY A 44 -6.04 7.02 9.64
C GLY A 44 -4.98 7.95 9.10
N SER A 45 -3.91 7.43 8.51
CA SER A 45 -2.85 8.26 7.94
C SER A 45 -2.65 7.95 6.46
N THR A 46 -2.59 9.00 5.66
CA THR A 46 -2.18 8.89 4.26
C THR A 46 -0.67 9.02 4.21
N SER A 47 -0.01 8.10 3.55
CA SER A 47 1.44 8.09 3.47
C SER A 47 1.90 8.27 2.04
N LEU A 48 2.86 9.15 1.83
CA LEU A 48 3.53 9.31 0.55
C LEU A 48 4.89 8.65 0.66
N LEU A 49 5.13 7.65 -0.17
CA LEU A 49 6.31 6.81 -0.08
C LEU A 49 7.13 6.85 -1.35
N ARG A 50 8.44 6.80 -1.17
CA ARG A 50 9.34 6.42 -2.25
C ARG A 50 9.62 4.94 -2.10
N VAL A 51 9.31 4.17 -3.14
CA VAL A 51 9.49 2.72 -3.11
C VAL A 51 10.39 2.30 -4.27
N ARG A 52 11.07 1.18 -4.08
CA ARG A 52 11.87 0.56 -5.11
C ARG A 52 11.21 -0.73 -5.52
N LEU A 53 11.07 -0.93 -6.82
CA LEU A 53 10.64 -2.20 -7.35
C LEU A 53 11.87 -3.09 -7.54
N VAL A 54 11.80 -4.28 -6.99
CA VAL A 54 12.86 -5.26 -7.09
C VAL A 54 12.31 -6.49 -7.80
N ARG A 55 12.96 -6.88 -8.88
CA ARG A 55 12.57 -8.10 -9.58
C ARG A 55 13.10 -9.29 -8.79
N LEU A 56 12.22 -10.20 -8.45
CA LEU A 56 12.60 -11.39 -7.73
C LEU A 56 13.27 -12.38 -8.68
N PRO A 57 14.35 -13.06 -8.25
CA PRO A 57 15.02 -14.07 -9.09
C PRO A 57 14.10 -15.28 -9.30
N ARG A 58 13.14 -15.51 -8.40
CA ARG A 58 12.14 -16.55 -8.52
C ARG A 58 10.81 -15.99 -8.08
N PRO A 59 9.71 -16.43 -8.68
CA PRO A 59 8.40 -15.99 -8.20
C PRO A 59 8.21 -16.32 -6.73
N ALA A 60 7.58 -15.41 -6.00
CA ALA A 60 7.19 -15.66 -4.63
C ALA A 60 6.08 -16.73 -4.61
N SER A 61 5.79 -17.25 -3.41
CA SER A 61 4.79 -18.30 -3.26
C SER A 61 3.41 -17.88 -3.76
N ASP A 62 3.12 -16.59 -3.81
CA ASP A 62 1.86 -16.06 -4.33
C ASP A 62 1.92 -15.77 -5.83
N GLY A 63 3.00 -16.14 -6.50
CA GLY A 63 3.17 -15.91 -7.93
C GLY A 63 3.75 -14.56 -8.31
N SER A 64 4.01 -13.69 -7.34
CA SER A 64 4.58 -12.36 -7.63
C SER A 64 6.00 -12.47 -8.13
N THR A 65 6.34 -11.65 -9.14
CA THR A 65 7.69 -11.56 -9.67
C THR A 65 8.38 -10.26 -9.27
N LEU A 66 7.65 -9.37 -8.60
CA LEU A 66 8.16 -8.08 -8.16
C LEU A 66 7.93 -7.94 -6.67
N SER A 67 8.88 -7.30 -6.02
CA SER A 67 8.79 -6.94 -4.61
C SER A 67 8.88 -5.42 -4.50
N TYR A 68 8.12 -4.84 -3.60
CA TYR A 68 8.17 -3.42 -3.32
C TYR A 68 8.91 -3.21 -2.01
N ARG A 69 9.90 -2.34 -2.02
CA ARG A 69 10.70 -2.03 -0.85
C ARG A 69 10.63 -0.53 -0.57
N LEU A 70 10.37 -0.18 0.67
CA LEU A 70 10.36 1.23 1.07
C LEU A 70 11.77 1.77 1.04
N VAL A 71 11.95 2.87 0.30
CA VAL A 71 13.21 3.62 0.31
C VAL A 71 13.12 4.70 1.39
N ARG A 72 11.98 5.41 1.42
CA ARG A 72 11.84 6.51 2.35
C ARG A 72 10.39 6.96 2.42
N VAL A 73 9.94 7.39 3.58
CA VAL A 73 8.66 8.04 3.75
C VAL A 73 8.84 9.51 3.41
N LEU A 74 8.15 9.98 2.37
CA LEU A 74 8.28 11.36 1.92
C LEU A 74 7.34 12.28 2.69
N GLY A 75 6.24 11.75 3.20
CA GLY A 75 5.30 12.54 3.99
C GLY A 75 4.20 11.66 4.54
N THR A 76 3.61 12.14 5.63
CA THR A 76 2.48 11.45 6.27
C THR A 76 1.49 12.52 6.68
N GLN A 77 0.22 12.29 6.40
CA GLN A 77 -0.84 13.21 6.77
C GLN A 77 -1.94 12.45 7.46
N MET A 78 -2.23 12.83 8.69
CA MET A 78 -3.36 12.27 9.41
C MET A 78 -4.66 12.81 8.81
N VAL A 79 -5.59 11.89 8.54
CA VAL A 79 -6.91 12.24 8.07
C VAL A 79 -7.77 12.40 9.30
N LYS A 80 -8.34 13.57 9.46
CA LYS A 80 -9.35 13.75 10.49
C LYS A 80 -10.53 12.88 10.10
N ALA A 81 -10.88 12.07 10.97
CA ALA A 81 -11.93 11.14 10.72
C ALA A 81 -13.18 11.82 10.26
N ALA A 82 -12.78 11.96 9.62
CA ALA A 82 -13.59 12.38 9.43
C ALA A 82 -14.69 12.32 10.06
N THR A 83 -14.01 12.74 10.40
CA THR A 83 -14.22 12.62 11.00
C THR A 83 -15.10 12.38 11.40
N ALA A 84 -15.10 12.18 11.59
CA ALA A 84 -15.79 11.76 11.77
C ALA A 84 -16.76 11.92 11.71
N ASN A 85 -16.53 12.19 11.68
CA ASN A 85 -17.41 12.25 11.54
C ASN A 85 -18.09 12.25 11.59
N GLN A 86 -17.79 12.28 11.68
CA GLN A 86 -18.37 12.21 11.69
C GLN A 86 -19.03 12.13 11.72
#